data_244ad86562216c3dd77b882a5c689451
#
_entry.id   244ad86562216c3dd77b882a5c689451
#
_cell.length_a   1.000
_cell.length_b   1.000
_cell.length_c   1.000
_cell.angle_alpha   90.00
_cell.angle_beta   90.00
_cell.angle_gamma   90.00
#
_symmetry.space_group_name_H-M   'P 1'
#
loop_
_entity.id
_entity.type
_entity.pdbx_description
1 polymer ?
#
loop_
_entity_poly.entity_id
_entity_poly.type
_entity_poly.pdbx_seq_one_letter_code
_entity_poly.pdbx_strand_id
1 'polypeptide(L)'
;LYAAANFVKTQENLDLIQLNSFGCGLDAVTTDCVSDILTNSGKIYTCLKIDEVNNLGAARIRIRSLIAAIRAKQAQNKKRDIKPASIEKISFTKQMRKEYTILCPQMSPFHFGIFEAAFKASGYNLEVLPNDNKHAVDVGLKYVNNDACYPSLMVVGQIMDAVLSGKYDMTKTAVLMSQTGGGCRASNYMGFIRRALAKAGYPDVPVISINLASLEKNPGFKFTPALVQKGMYGLVFGDIFLRCLSHVRPYEAEPGSANAL
;
A
#
# COMPACT_ATOMS: atom_id res chain seq x y z
N LEU A 1 -6.71 16.71 -11.09
CA LEU A 1 -7.39 15.49 -11.44
C LEU A 1 -8.49 15.17 -10.40
N TYR A 2 -8.20 15.18 -9.09
CA TYR A 2 -9.20 14.94 -8.02
C TYR A 2 -10.35 15.95 -8.03
N ALA A 3 -10.06 17.23 -8.26
CA ALA A 3 -11.09 18.25 -8.39
C ALA A 3 -12.01 17.96 -9.58
N ALA A 4 -11.47 17.56 -10.73
CA ALA A 4 -12.26 17.15 -11.89
C ALA A 4 -13.14 15.94 -11.60
N ALA A 5 -12.59 14.89 -10.95
CA ALA A 5 -13.36 13.71 -10.55
C ALA A 5 -14.49 14.06 -9.56
N ASN A 6 -14.21 14.93 -8.57
CA ASN A 6 -15.22 15.40 -7.61
C ASN A 6 -16.28 16.28 -8.28
N PHE A 7 -15.95 17.04 -9.30
CA PHE A 7 -16.94 17.80 -10.08
C PHE A 7 -17.80 16.85 -10.92
N VAL A 8 -17.18 15.96 -11.69
CA VAL A 8 -17.89 15.03 -12.60
C VAL A 8 -18.83 14.09 -11.84
N LYS A 9 -18.47 13.66 -10.61
CA LYS A 9 -19.34 12.77 -9.81
C LYS A 9 -20.71 13.37 -9.53
N THR A 10 -20.82 14.71 -9.48
CA THR A 10 -22.10 15.42 -9.21
C THR A 10 -22.89 15.70 -10.48
N GLN A 11 -22.29 15.60 -11.67
CA GLN A 11 -22.90 15.91 -12.94
C GLN A 11 -23.50 14.67 -13.59
N GLU A 12 -24.73 14.76 -14.08
CA GLU A 12 -25.38 13.61 -14.74
C GLU A 12 -24.85 13.39 -16.16
N ASN A 13 -24.59 14.47 -16.87
CA ASN A 13 -24.25 14.46 -18.30
C ASN A 13 -22.74 14.45 -18.60
N LEU A 14 -21.91 14.27 -17.57
CA LEU A 14 -20.46 14.24 -17.74
C LEU A 14 -19.89 12.91 -17.23
N ASP A 15 -18.96 12.36 -17.98
CA ASP A 15 -18.14 11.24 -17.59
C ASP A 15 -16.65 11.59 -17.73
N LEU A 16 -15.80 10.97 -16.93
CA LEU A 16 -14.37 11.23 -16.92
C LEU A 16 -13.60 10.02 -17.45
N ILE A 17 -12.77 10.29 -18.45
CA ILE A 17 -11.79 9.33 -18.94
C ILE A 17 -10.41 9.82 -18.51
N GLN A 18 -9.71 9.03 -17.71
CA GLN A 18 -8.34 9.32 -17.31
C GLN A 18 -7.36 8.79 -18.36
N LEU A 19 -6.46 9.65 -18.82
CA LEU A 19 -5.32 9.24 -19.63
C LEU A 19 -4.15 8.91 -18.69
N ASN A 20 -3.53 7.76 -18.89
CA ASN A 20 -2.39 7.30 -18.11
C ASN A 20 -1.30 6.80 -19.07
N SER A 21 -0.10 7.37 -18.99
CA SER A 21 1.01 6.93 -19.84
C SER A 21 1.80 5.78 -19.21
N PHE A 22 2.14 5.89 -17.93
CA PHE A 22 2.90 4.88 -17.19
C PHE A 22 2.19 4.52 -15.89
N GLY A 23 2.20 3.25 -15.51
CA GLY A 23 1.72 2.83 -14.21
C GLY A 23 2.62 3.24 -13.03
N CYS A 24 3.50 4.23 -13.17
CA CYS A 24 4.44 4.72 -12.15
C CYS A 24 4.36 6.25 -12.03
N GLY A 25 4.84 6.79 -10.91
CA GLY A 25 4.80 8.23 -10.64
C GLY A 25 3.43 8.74 -10.21
N LEU A 26 3.08 9.96 -10.59
CA LEU A 26 1.82 10.62 -10.20
C LEU A 26 0.59 9.83 -10.64
N ASP A 27 0.60 9.28 -11.84
CA ASP A 27 -0.51 8.49 -12.38
C ASP A 27 -0.78 7.25 -11.55
N ALA A 28 0.27 6.64 -11.01
CA ALA A 28 0.16 5.48 -10.13
C ALA A 28 -0.62 5.76 -8.83
N VAL A 29 -0.55 7.00 -8.32
CA VAL A 29 -1.26 7.41 -7.11
C VAL A 29 -2.68 7.88 -7.44
N THR A 30 -2.84 8.55 -8.59
CA THR A 30 -4.11 9.21 -8.93
C THR A 30 -5.16 8.26 -9.48
N THR A 31 -4.77 7.20 -10.19
CA THR A 31 -5.70 6.24 -10.81
C THR A 31 -6.65 5.61 -9.80
N ASP A 32 -6.11 5.07 -8.72
CA ASP A 32 -6.92 4.40 -7.70
C ASP A 32 -7.85 5.38 -6.97
N CYS A 33 -7.33 6.57 -6.61
CA CYS A 33 -8.13 7.58 -5.91
C CYS A 33 -9.25 8.13 -6.80
N VAL A 34 -9.00 8.35 -8.09
CA VAL A 34 -10.01 8.80 -9.05
C VAL A 34 -11.04 7.71 -9.30
N SER A 35 -10.58 6.46 -9.42
CA SER A 35 -11.45 5.30 -9.52
C SER A 35 -12.40 5.23 -8.32
N ASP A 36 -11.87 5.36 -7.08
CA ASP A 36 -12.69 5.33 -5.87
C ASP A 36 -13.73 6.47 -5.84
N ILE A 37 -13.32 7.70 -6.19
CA ILE A 37 -14.23 8.87 -6.23
C ILE A 37 -15.40 8.63 -7.21
N LEU A 38 -15.12 8.10 -8.38
CA LEU A 38 -16.13 7.90 -9.42
C LEU A 38 -16.99 6.67 -9.14
N THR A 39 -16.41 5.52 -8.83
CA THR A 39 -17.15 4.28 -8.62
C THR A 39 -18.03 4.34 -7.38
N ASN A 40 -17.57 4.94 -6.28
CA ASN A 40 -18.36 5.14 -5.07
C ASN A 40 -19.53 6.12 -5.28
N SER A 41 -19.44 6.99 -6.28
CA SER A 41 -20.57 7.87 -6.69
C SER A 41 -21.46 7.26 -7.77
N GLY A 42 -21.25 5.99 -8.09
CA GLY A 42 -21.97 5.27 -9.11
C GLY A 42 -21.64 5.69 -10.54
N LYS A 43 -20.53 6.37 -10.79
CA LYS A 43 -19.98 6.64 -12.13
C LYS A 43 -19.13 5.46 -12.62
N ILE A 44 -18.92 5.39 -13.92
CA ILE A 44 -18.03 4.40 -14.52
C ILE A 44 -16.63 5.00 -14.62
N TYR A 45 -15.65 4.37 -13.96
CA TYR A 45 -14.27 4.76 -14.12
C TYR A 45 -13.67 4.14 -15.38
N THR A 46 -13.07 4.97 -16.22
CA THR A 46 -12.39 4.52 -17.45
C THR A 46 -11.00 5.14 -17.50
N CYS A 47 -9.99 4.30 -17.62
CA CYS A 47 -8.60 4.69 -17.84
C CYS A 47 -8.14 4.20 -19.21
N LEU A 48 -7.56 5.11 -20.00
CA LEU A 48 -6.90 4.79 -21.25
C LEU A 48 -5.39 4.83 -21.03
N LYS A 49 -4.72 3.71 -21.26
CA LYS A 49 -3.26 3.64 -21.26
C LYS A 49 -2.76 4.16 -22.61
N ILE A 50 -1.94 5.18 -22.56
CA ILE A 50 -1.27 5.77 -23.72
C ILE A 50 0.21 5.48 -23.54
N ASP A 51 0.78 4.68 -24.42
CA ASP A 51 2.22 4.41 -24.49
C ASP A 51 2.81 4.90 -25.81
N GLU A 52 4.10 4.73 -25.97
CA GLU A 52 4.82 5.13 -27.19
C GLU A 52 4.37 4.34 -28.43
N VAL A 53 3.77 3.20 -28.24
CA VAL A 53 3.21 2.38 -29.31
C VAL A 53 1.76 2.81 -29.54
N ASN A 54 1.54 3.62 -30.56
CA ASN A 54 0.24 4.18 -30.96
C ASN A 54 -0.79 3.12 -31.39
N ASN A 55 -1.12 2.18 -30.50
CA ASN A 55 -2.17 1.21 -30.75
C ASN A 55 -3.54 1.77 -30.34
N LEU A 56 -4.16 2.50 -31.25
CA LEU A 56 -5.50 3.06 -31.06
C LEU A 56 -6.61 2.00 -30.93
N GLY A 57 -6.34 0.74 -31.28
CA GLY A 57 -7.32 -0.34 -31.22
C GLY A 57 -7.84 -0.57 -29.80
N ALA A 58 -6.93 -0.69 -28.83
CA ALA A 58 -7.30 -0.88 -27.43
C ALA A 58 -8.08 0.32 -26.86
N ALA A 59 -7.67 1.55 -27.19
CA ALA A 59 -8.39 2.75 -26.77
C ALA A 59 -9.81 2.81 -27.36
N ARG A 60 -9.97 2.49 -28.65
CA ARG A 60 -11.29 2.43 -29.30
C ARG A 60 -12.21 1.39 -28.65
N ILE A 61 -11.70 0.21 -28.32
CA ILE A 61 -12.49 -0.84 -27.64
C ILE A 61 -12.93 -0.34 -26.26
N ARG A 62 -12.04 0.26 -25.48
CA ARG A 62 -12.39 0.79 -24.15
C ARG A 62 -13.44 1.91 -24.23
N ILE A 63 -13.33 2.83 -25.18
CA ILE A 63 -14.32 3.89 -25.39
C ILE A 63 -15.68 3.32 -25.80
N ARG A 64 -15.69 2.34 -26.73
CA ARG A 64 -16.94 1.67 -27.13
C ARG A 64 -17.59 0.95 -25.96
N SER A 65 -16.81 0.26 -25.13
CA SER A 65 -17.28 -0.42 -23.93
C SER A 65 -17.87 0.58 -22.91
N LEU A 66 -17.22 1.72 -22.72
CA LEU A 66 -17.74 2.80 -21.86
C LEU A 66 -19.09 3.30 -22.37
N ILE A 67 -19.21 3.61 -23.67
CA ILE A 67 -20.47 4.09 -24.26
C ILE A 67 -21.58 3.04 -24.10
N ALA A 68 -21.25 1.77 -24.36
CA ALA A 68 -22.22 0.67 -24.20
C ALA A 68 -22.68 0.54 -22.74
N ALA A 69 -21.75 0.63 -21.79
CA ALA A 69 -22.05 0.55 -20.36
C ALA A 69 -22.90 1.75 -19.87
N ILE A 70 -22.62 2.96 -20.36
CA ILE A 70 -23.44 4.15 -20.06
C ILE A 70 -24.88 3.96 -20.58
N ARG A 71 -25.03 3.53 -21.84
CA ARG A 71 -26.36 3.28 -22.44
C ARG A 71 -27.14 2.19 -21.69
N ALA A 72 -26.46 1.09 -21.34
CA ALA A 72 -27.09 0.02 -20.55
C ALA A 72 -27.55 0.50 -19.17
N LYS A 73 -26.75 1.35 -18.53
CA LYS A 73 -27.09 1.92 -17.23
C LYS A 73 -28.25 2.90 -17.31
N GLN A 74 -28.33 3.74 -18.33
CA GLN A 74 -29.43 4.64 -18.60
C GLN A 74 -30.72 3.86 -18.85
N ALA A 75 -30.64 2.76 -19.63
CA ALA A 75 -31.80 1.91 -19.91
C ALA A 75 -32.36 1.19 -18.67
N GLN A 76 -31.52 0.89 -17.69
CA GLN A 76 -31.94 0.22 -16.46
C GLN A 76 -32.61 1.16 -15.43
N ASN A 77 -32.56 2.47 -15.64
CA ASN A 77 -33.12 3.50 -14.75
C ASN A 77 -32.77 3.30 -13.26
N LYS A 78 -31.62 2.64 -12.97
CA LYS A 78 -31.18 2.35 -11.62
C LYS A 78 -30.68 3.62 -10.94
N LYS A 79 -31.27 3.94 -9.78
CA LYS A 79 -30.73 4.96 -8.88
C LYS A 79 -29.26 4.67 -8.59
N ARG A 80 -28.45 5.73 -8.54
CA ARG A 80 -27.01 5.60 -8.22
C ARG A 80 -26.87 5.06 -6.81
N ASP A 81 -26.17 3.94 -6.68
CA ASP A 81 -25.75 3.41 -5.39
C ASP A 81 -24.51 4.17 -4.95
N ILE A 82 -24.70 5.19 -4.10
CA ILE A 82 -23.64 6.04 -3.59
C ILE A 82 -23.10 5.39 -2.32
N LYS A 83 -21.89 4.84 -2.42
CA LYS A 83 -21.16 4.29 -1.27
C LYS A 83 -20.29 5.36 -0.60
N PRO A 84 -19.97 5.22 0.70
CA PRO A 84 -19.04 6.13 1.35
C PRO A 84 -17.69 6.20 0.59
N ALA A 85 -17.22 7.40 0.35
CA ALA A 85 -16.02 7.64 -0.48
C ALA A 85 -14.70 7.32 0.21
N SER A 86 -14.68 7.10 1.53
CA SER A 86 -13.45 6.87 2.29
C SER A 86 -13.62 5.77 3.32
N ILE A 87 -12.57 4.94 3.44
CA ILE A 87 -12.42 4.02 4.56
C ILE A 87 -12.03 4.85 5.78
N GLU A 88 -12.74 4.65 6.89
CA GLU A 88 -12.45 5.35 8.14
C GLU A 88 -11.03 5.04 8.61
N LYS A 89 -10.32 6.10 9.04
CA LYS A 89 -8.95 5.96 9.53
C LYS A 89 -8.97 5.72 11.02
N ILE A 90 -8.63 4.50 11.43
CA ILE A 90 -8.52 4.15 12.84
C ILE A 90 -7.18 4.65 13.37
N SER A 91 -7.23 5.50 14.40
CA SER A 91 -6.04 6.05 15.04
C SER A 91 -5.43 5.07 16.04
N PHE A 92 -4.12 4.85 15.97
CA PHE A 92 -3.39 4.04 16.95
C PHE A 92 -3.23 4.81 18.27
N THR A 93 -3.81 4.29 19.35
CA THR A 93 -3.88 4.95 20.65
C THR A 93 -2.73 4.55 21.58
N LYS A 94 -2.56 5.31 22.72
CA LYS A 94 -1.57 4.96 23.74
C LYS A 94 -1.85 3.63 24.44
N GLN A 95 -3.11 3.21 24.55
CA GLN A 95 -3.48 1.92 25.12
C GLN A 95 -3.10 0.81 24.15
N MET A 96 -3.40 0.95 22.86
CA MET A 96 -3.02 -0.02 21.82
C MET A 96 -1.51 -0.28 21.79
N ARG A 97 -0.68 0.73 22.06
CA ARG A 97 0.77 0.57 22.15
C ARG A 97 1.23 -0.52 23.13
N LYS A 98 0.49 -0.73 24.21
CA LYS A 98 0.85 -1.70 25.26
C LYS A 98 0.36 -3.12 24.95
N GLU A 99 -0.73 -3.22 24.20
CA GLU A 99 -1.49 -4.47 24.04
C GLU A 99 -1.39 -5.05 22.62
N TYR A 100 -1.07 -4.21 21.63
CA TYR A 100 -1.14 -4.58 20.21
C TYR A 100 0.20 -5.08 19.69
N THR A 101 0.14 -6.10 18.85
CA THR A 101 1.24 -6.50 17.99
C THR A 101 1.22 -5.64 16.73
N ILE A 102 2.36 -5.06 16.38
CA ILE A 102 2.50 -4.18 15.21
C ILE A 102 3.20 -4.97 14.11
N LEU A 103 2.49 -5.32 13.06
CA LEU A 103 3.03 -6.01 11.90
C LEU A 103 3.72 -5.03 10.95
N CYS A 104 4.94 -5.33 10.57
CA CYS A 104 5.74 -4.53 9.66
C CYS A 104 6.21 -5.39 8.48
N PRO A 105 5.91 -5.03 7.22
CA PRO A 105 6.38 -5.79 6.08
C PRO A 105 7.91 -5.68 5.96
N GLN A 106 8.56 -6.78 5.58
CA GLN A 106 9.99 -6.85 5.34
C GLN A 106 10.32 -6.17 4.01
N MET A 107 11.16 -5.14 4.04
CA MET A 107 11.63 -4.44 2.82
C MET A 107 13.14 -4.52 2.64
N SER A 108 13.88 -4.85 3.72
CA SER A 108 15.34 -5.06 3.67
C SER A 108 15.74 -6.02 4.77
N PRO A 109 16.21 -7.23 4.45
CA PRO A 109 16.52 -8.25 5.45
C PRO A 109 17.63 -7.83 6.44
N PHE A 110 18.57 -6.98 6.01
CA PHE A 110 19.66 -6.52 6.88
C PHE A 110 19.23 -5.44 7.88
N HIS A 111 18.29 -4.58 7.50
CA HIS A 111 17.90 -3.43 8.30
C HIS A 111 16.73 -3.73 9.22
N PHE A 112 15.74 -4.49 8.72
CA PHE A 112 14.46 -4.63 9.39
C PHE A 112 14.54 -5.45 10.68
N GLY A 113 15.45 -6.44 10.77
CA GLY A 113 15.72 -7.15 12.03
C GLY A 113 16.28 -6.22 13.11
N ILE A 114 17.17 -5.30 12.74
CA ILE A 114 17.74 -4.29 13.66
C ILE A 114 16.64 -3.28 14.09
N PHE A 115 15.79 -2.85 13.13
CA PHE A 115 14.67 -1.98 13.45
C PHE A 115 13.66 -2.65 14.39
N GLU A 116 13.35 -3.92 14.18
CA GLU A 116 12.50 -4.69 15.09
C GLU A 116 13.02 -4.63 16.52
N ALA A 117 14.32 -4.91 16.72
CA ALA A 117 14.98 -4.83 18.01
C ALA A 117 14.93 -3.40 18.60
N ALA A 118 15.18 -2.37 17.77
CA ALA A 118 15.13 -0.98 18.19
C ALA A 118 13.73 -0.54 18.64
N PHE A 119 12.68 -0.97 17.94
CA PHE A 119 11.29 -0.71 18.29
C PHE A 119 10.88 -1.44 19.58
N LYS A 120 11.23 -2.73 19.70
CA LYS A 120 10.99 -3.50 20.93
C LYS A 120 11.66 -2.87 22.13
N ALA A 121 12.92 -2.46 22.01
CA ALA A 121 13.67 -1.74 23.05
C ALA A 121 13.12 -0.32 23.33
N SER A 122 12.20 0.16 22.54
CA SER A 122 11.51 1.45 22.72
C SER A 122 10.05 1.29 23.18
N GLY A 123 9.65 0.06 23.54
CA GLY A 123 8.33 -0.26 24.11
C GLY A 123 7.23 -0.42 23.07
N TYR A 124 7.57 -0.88 21.87
CA TYR A 124 6.62 -1.31 20.84
C TYR A 124 6.77 -2.80 20.59
N ASN A 125 5.67 -3.53 20.57
CA ASN A 125 5.68 -4.94 20.18
C ASN A 125 5.60 -5.03 18.64
N LEU A 126 6.72 -4.73 17.96
CA LEU A 126 6.86 -4.82 16.52
C LEU A 126 7.29 -6.23 16.11
N GLU A 127 6.67 -6.76 15.09
CA GLU A 127 7.06 -8.00 14.41
C GLU A 127 7.26 -7.73 12.92
N VAL A 128 8.47 -8.00 12.43
CA VAL A 128 8.80 -7.91 11.00
C VAL A 128 8.38 -9.20 10.32
N LEU A 129 7.53 -9.07 9.30
CA LEU A 129 6.96 -10.21 8.58
C LEU A 129 8.02 -10.87 7.69
N PRO A 130 8.03 -12.20 7.55
CA PRO A 130 8.94 -12.89 6.65
C PRO A 130 8.64 -12.52 5.19
N ASN A 131 9.69 -12.48 4.36
CA ASN A 131 9.61 -12.22 2.92
C ASN A 131 10.33 -13.32 2.15
N ASP A 132 9.96 -14.55 2.39
CA ASP A 132 10.67 -15.75 1.95
C ASP A 132 9.88 -16.62 0.97
N ASN A 133 8.61 -16.28 0.68
CA ASN A 133 7.77 -17.14 -0.14
C ASN A 133 6.97 -16.39 -1.21
N LYS A 134 6.67 -17.12 -2.29
CA LYS A 134 5.85 -16.64 -3.39
C LYS A 134 4.38 -16.41 -2.97
N HIS A 135 3.91 -17.04 -1.90
CA HIS A 135 2.52 -16.97 -1.48
C HIS A 135 2.09 -15.52 -1.17
N ALA A 136 2.98 -14.72 -0.57
CA ALA A 136 2.71 -13.29 -0.35
C ALA A 136 2.41 -12.54 -1.65
N VAL A 137 3.08 -12.86 -2.76
CA VAL A 137 2.78 -12.28 -4.08
C VAL A 137 1.38 -12.67 -4.55
N ASP A 138 1.05 -13.95 -4.46
CA ASP A 138 -0.24 -14.49 -4.90
C ASP A 138 -1.41 -13.90 -4.07
N VAL A 139 -1.19 -13.70 -2.77
CA VAL A 139 -2.13 -12.99 -1.89
C VAL A 139 -2.22 -11.50 -2.28
N GLY A 140 -1.09 -10.84 -2.52
CA GLY A 140 -1.06 -9.43 -2.92
C GLY A 140 -1.86 -9.17 -4.20
N LEU A 141 -1.76 -10.04 -5.18
CA LEU A 141 -2.52 -9.97 -6.45
C LEU A 141 -4.05 -10.01 -6.27
N LYS A 142 -4.55 -10.57 -5.17
CA LYS A 142 -6.01 -10.60 -4.86
C LYS A 142 -6.52 -9.26 -4.31
N TYR A 143 -5.64 -8.46 -3.70
CA TYR A 143 -6.01 -7.26 -2.96
C TYR A 143 -5.54 -5.96 -3.60
N VAL A 144 -4.51 -6.01 -4.44
CA VAL A 144 -3.93 -4.87 -5.14
C VAL A 144 -4.18 -5.00 -6.63
N ASN A 145 -4.40 -3.88 -7.30
CA ASN A 145 -4.56 -3.85 -8.76
C ASN A 145 -3.28 -4.37 -9.44
N ASN A 146 -3.44 -5.21 -10.47
CA ASN A 146 -2.33 -5.78 -11.26
C ASN A 146 -1.44 -4.73 -11.93
N ASP A 147 -1.95 -3.51 -12.14
CA ASP A 147 -1.16 -2.37 -12.65
C ASP A 147 -0.26 -1.73 -11.57
N ALA A 148 -0.37 -2.17 -10.30
CA ALA A 148 0.48 -1.70 -9.24
C ALA A 148 1.92 -2.24 -9.41
N CYS A 149 2.90 -1.46 -8.91
CA CYS A 149 4.30 -1.89 -8.94
C CYS A 149 4.52 -3.13 -8.07
N TYR A 150 5.48 -3.97 -8.44
CA TYR A 150 5.77 -5.20 -7.72
C TYR A 150 6.03 -5.00 -6.21
N PRO A 151 6.79 -3.98 -5.76
CA PRO A 151 6.95 -3.72 -4.32
C PRO A 151 5.62 -3.49 -3.58
N SER A 152 4.61 -2.87 -4.22
CA SER A 152 3.30 -2.70 -3.56
C SER A 152 2.54 -4.02 -3.40
N LEU A 153 2.67 -4.93 -4.38
CA LEU A 153 2.13 -6.29 -4.29
C LEU A 153 2.78 -7.06 -3.14
N MET A 154 4.11 -6.97 -3.03
CA MET A 154 4.87 -7.63 -1.96
C MET A 154 4.49 -7.11 -0.57
N VAL A 155 4.47 -5.79 -0.38
CA VAL A 155 4.16 -5.17 0.91
C VAL A 155 2.75 -5.51 1.37
N VAL A 156 1.76 -5.32 0.49
CA VAL A 156 0.37 -5.64 0.83
C VAL A 156 0.19 -7.15 0.99
N GLY A 157 0.86 -7.94 0.15
CA GLY A 157 0.79 -9.40 0.20
C GLY A 157 1.32 -9.97 1.50
N GLN A 158 2.48 -9.54 1.99
CA GLN A 158 3.03 -9.96 3.28
C GLN A 158 2.06 -9.65 4.43
N ILE A 159 1.51 -8.44 4.45
CA ILE A 159 0.55 -8.02 5.47
C ILE A 159 -0.71 -8.89 5.41
N MET A 160 -1.28 -9.06 4.22
CA MET A 160 -2.51 -9.82 4.05
C MET A 160 -2.32 -11.32 4.29
N ASP A 161 -1.16 -11.87 3.94
CA ASP A 161 -0.79 -13.25 4.26
C ASP A 161 -0.76 -13.47 5.78
N ALA A 162 -0.11 -12.57 6.52
CA ALA A 162 -0.09 -12.60 7.97
C ALA A 162 -1.51 -12.45 8.58
N VAL A 163 -2.30 -11.51 8.09
CA VAL A 163 -3.68 -11.25 8.56
C VAL A 163 -4.58 -12.48 8.34
N LEU A 164 -4.44 -13.16 7.20
CA LEU A 164 -5.27 -14.30 6.83
C LEU A 164 -4.75 -15.64 7.40
N SER A 165 -3.53 -15.66 7.94
CA SER A 165 -2.91 -16.87 8.48
C SER A 165 -3.60 -17.44 9.73
N GLY A 166 -4.43 -16.63 10.42
CA GLY A 166 -5.01 -16.96 11.72
C GLY A 166 -4.02 -16.94 12.90
N LYS A 167 -2.74 -16.59 12.65
CA LYS A 167 -1.68 -16.54 13.68
C LYS A 167 -1.88 -15.37 14.66
N TYR A 168 -2.51 -14.29 14.20
CA TYR A 168 -2.62 -13.03 14.93
C TYR A 168 -4.07 -12.75 15.36
N ASP A 169 -4.24 -12.26 16.58
CA ASP A 169 -5.52 -11.72 17.05
C ASP A 169 -5.75 -10.34 16.40
N MET A 170 -6.61 -10.29 15.40
CA MET A 170 -6.88 -9.06 14.65
C MET A 170 -7.51 -7.94 15.48
N THR A 171 -8.06 -8.25 16.66
CA THR A 171 -8.59 -7.23 17.59
C THR A 171 -7.47 -6.52 18.37
N LYS A 172 -6.26 -7.09 18.37
CA LYS A 172 -5.04 -6.56 19.02
C LYS A 172 -3.86 -6.45 18.08
N THR A 173 -4.15 -6.25 16.80
CA THR A 173 -3.12 -6.11 15.76
C THR A 173 -3.20 -4.73 15.12
N ALA A 174 -2.05 -4.17 14.82
CA ALA A 174 -1.88 -2.96 14.03
C ALA A 174 -0.86 -3.20 12.91
N VAL A 175 -0.86 -2.38 11.88
CA VAL A 175 0.12 -2.43 10.79
C VAL A 175 0.96 -1.17 10.78
N LEU A 176 2.26 -1.30 10.55
CA LEU A 176 3.19 -0.19 10.42
C LEU A 176 3.74 -0.14 9.00
N MET A 177 3.71 1.04 8.39
CA MET A 177 4.29 1.27 7.07
C MET A 177 4.89 2.67 6.94
N SER A 178 5.99 2.81 6.20
CA SER A 178 6.54 4.11 5.86
C SER A 178 5.75 4.75 4.72
N GLN A 179 5.68 6.09 4.73
CA GLN A 179 5.06 6.89 3.67
C GLN A 179 6.05 7.95 3.21
N THR A 180 6.43 7.91 1.94
CA THR A 180 7.49 8.79 1.41
C THR A 180 7.03 10.21 1.12
N GLY A 181 5.73 10.43 0.85
CA GLY A 181 5.17 11.75 0.56
C GLY A 181 5.44 12.26 -0.86
N GLY A 182 6.20 11.54 -1.69
CA GLY A 182 6.48 11.91 -3.07
C GLY A 182 5.44 11.40 -4.07
N GLY A 183 5.65 11.67 -5.37
CA GLY A 183 4.83 11.22 -6.48
C GLY A 183 5.05 9.73 -6.83
N CYS A 184 5.07 8.87 -5.85
CA CYS A 184 5.29 7.43 -5.97
C CYS A 184 4.13 6.65 -5.33
N ARG A 185 3.90 5.41 -5.76
CA ARG A 185 2.92 4.51 -5.14
C ARG A 185 3.22 4.21 -3.68
N ALA A 186 4.50 4.26 -3.27
CA ALA A 186 4.89 4.12 -1.88
C ALA A 186 4.20 5.14 -0.96
N SER A 187 3.87 6.33 -1.46
CA SER A 187 3.06 7.31 -0.74
C SER A 187 1.62 6.84 -0.49
N ASN A 188 1.12 5.90 -1.30
CA ASN A 188 -0.25 5.39 -1.22
C ASN A 188 -0.35 3.94 -0.69
N TYR A 189 0.75 3.31 -0.26
CA TYR A 189 0.69 1.96 0.33
C TYR A 189 -0.26 1.90 1.53
N MET A 190 -0.37 2.98 2.29
CA MET A 190 -1.34 3.12 3.38
C MET A 190 -2.79 2.92 2.90
N GLY A 191 -3.13 3.53 1.75
CA GLY A 191 -4.44 3.38 1.13
C GLY A 191 -4.69 1.96 0.62
N PHE A 192 -3.69 1.32 0.02
CA PHE A 192 -3.78 -0.07 -0.43
C PHE A 192 -3.97 -1.04 0.73
N ILE A 193 -3.20 -0.88 1.81
CA ILE A 193 -3.30 -1.71 3.02
C ILE A 193 -4.69 -1.56 3.64
N ARG A 194 -5.19 -0.33 3.83
CA ARG A 194 -6.53 -0.09 4.40
C ARG A 194 -7.63 -0.70 3.54
N ARG A 195 -7.54 -0.58 2.22
CA ARG A 195 -8.51 -1.21 1.31
C ARG A 195 -8.45 -2.73 1.36
N ALA A 196 -7.25 -3.29 1.41
CA ALA A 196 -7.06 -4.73 1.53
C ALA A 196 -7.64 -5.27 2.83
N LEU A 197 -7.36 -4.62 3.96
CA LEU A 197 -7.90 -4.96 5.27
C LEU A 197 -9.43 -4.88 5.28
N ALA A 198 -10.01 -3.79 4.77
CA ALA A 198 -11.47 -3.63 4.71
C ALA A 198 -12.12 -4.70 3.80
N LYS A 199 -11.51 -5.02 2.66
CA LYS A 199 -11.97 -6.08 1.75
C LYS A 199 -11.92 -7.47 2.39
N ALA A 200 -10.96 -7.69 3.30
CA ALA A 200 -10.81 -8.94 4.05
C ALA A 200 -11.69 -9.01 5.30
N GLY A 201 -12.47 -7.97 5.63
CA GLY A 201 -13.36 -7.94 6.79
C GLY A 201 -12.72 -7.39 8.07
N TYR A 202 -11.56 -6.74 7.97
CA TYR A 202 -10.81 -6.14 9.09
C TYR A 202 -10.67 -4.61 8.97
N PRO A 203 -11.75 -3.83 8.80
CA PRO A 203 -11.66 -2.38 8.61
C PRO A 203 -11.13 -1.63 9.84
N ASP A 204 -11.24 -2.25 11.04
CA ASP A 204 -10.90 -1.64 12.31
C ASP A 204 -9.40 -1.79 12.69
N VAL A 205 -8.60 -2.46 11.89
CA VAL A 205 -7.16 -2.62 12.13
C VAL A 205 -6.45 -1.29 11.88
N PRO A 206 -5.77 -0.71 12.90
CA PRO A 206 -5.04 0.54 12.75
C PRO A 206 -3.86 0.39 11.80
N VAL A 207 -3.69 1.34 10.89
CA VAL A 207 -2.54 1.40 9.99
C VAL A 207 -1.72 2.64 10.30
N ILE A 208 -0.55 2.42 10.91
CA ILE A 208 0.35 3.46 11.39
C ILE A 208 1.24 3.90 10.23
N SER A 209 1.21 5.20 9.92
CA SER A 209 2.09 5.80 8.92
C SER A 209 3.34 6.38 9.57
N ILE A 210 4.50 5.90 9.15
CA ILE A 210 5.76 6.57 9.47
C ILE A 210 6.02 7.64 8.41
N ASN A 211 5.78 8.91 8.74
CA ASN A 211 6.14 10.02 7.88
C ASN A 211 6.68 11.18 8.72
N LEU A 212 7.61 11.93 8.14
CA LEU A 212 8.21 13.12 8.77
C LEU A 212 7.28 14.34 8.71
N ALA A 213 6.27 14.32 7.84
CA ALA A 213 5.37 15.45 7.60
C ALA A 213 4.13 15.46 8.51
N SER A 214 4.03 14.53 9.46
CA SER A 214 2.90 14.41 10.40
C SER A 214 1.53 14.40 9.74
N LEU A 215 1.42 13.79 8.55
CA LEU A 215 0.19 13.72 7.76
C LEU A 215 -0.95 12.97 8.47
N GLU A 216 -0.62 12.10 9.42
CA GLU A 216 -1.59 11.35 10.19
C GLU A 216 -1.26 11.39 11.69
N LYS A 217 -2.28 11.60 12.52
CA LYS A 217 -2.15 11.63 13.97
C LYS A 217 -2.33 10.22 14.54
N ASN A 218 -1.25 9.65 15.10
CA ASN A 218 -1.29 8.39 15.84
C ASN A 218 -0.77 8.62 17.27
N PRO A 219 -1.64 8.92 18.24
CA PRO A 219 -1.21 9.30 19.61
C PRO A 219 -0.38 8.22 20.33
N GLY A 220 -0.57 6.97 19.96
CA GLY A 220 0.19 5.83 20.49
C GLY A 220 1.58 5.68 19.92
N PHE A 221 1.85 6.28 18.75
CA PHE A 221 3.13 6.20 18.07
C PHE A 221 3.87 7.54 18.16
N LYS A 222 5.09 7.51 18.70
CA LYS A 222 5.91 8.71 18.88
C LYS A 222 7.35 8.43 18.46
N PHE A 223 7.91 9.30 17.66
CA PHE A 223 9.35 9.37 17.44
C PHE A 223 10.02 10.01 18.65
N THR A 224 10.61 9.19 19.51
CA THR A 224 11.46 9.71 20.59
C THR A 224 12.88 9.89 20.07
N PRO A 225 13.69 10.82 20.63
CA PRO A 225 15.11 10.96 20.25
C PRO A 225 15.88 9.64 20.35
N ALA A 226 15.60 8.83 21.38
CA ALA A 226 16.21 7.51 21.55
C ALA A 226 15.82 6.51 20.43
N LEU A 227 14.55 6.50 19.97
CA LEU A 227 14.12 5.65 18.85
C LEU A 227 14.77 6.12 17.55
N VAL A 228 14.86 7.43 17.31
CA VAL A 228 15.52 8.00 16.13
C VAL A 228 16.99 7.62 16.11
N GLN A 229 17.70 7.76 17.25
CA GLN A 229 19.10 7.39 17.38
C GLN A 229 19.33 5.90 17.11
N LYS A 230 18.50 5.02 17.69
CA LYS A 230 18.56 3.56 17.41
C LYS A 230 18.28 3.26 15.94
N GLY A 231 17.32 3.96 15.33
CA GLY A 231 17.02 3.83 13.91
C GLY A 231 18.20 4.25 13.03
N MET A 232 18.89 5.34 13.36
CA MET A 232 20.11 5.76 12.66
C MET A 232 21.22 4.72 12.76
N TYR A 233 21.45 4.16 13.95
CA TYR A 233 22.40 3.05 14.10
C TYR A 233 21.96 1.83 13.28
N GLY A 234 20.67 1.49 13.27
CA GLY A 234 20.14 0.40 12.47
C GLY A 234 20.40 0.58 10.98
N LEU A 235 20.26 1.81 10.45
CA LEU A 235 20.62 2.12 9.07
C LEU A 235 22.09 1.91 8.80
N VAL A 236 22.97 2.51 9.60
CA VAL A 236 24.42 2.41 9.39
C VAL A 236 24.91 0.97 9.50
N PHE A 237 24.49 0.22 10.52
CA PHE A 237 24.87 -1.18 10.67
C PHE A 237 24.31 -2.06 9.56
N GLY A 238 23.06 -1.85 9.17
CA GLY A 238 22.45 -2.56 8.04
C GLY A 238 23.19 -2.33 6.73
N ASP A 239 23.61 -1.10 6.46
CA ASP A 239 24.45 -0.75 5.28
C ASP A 239 25.82 -1.40 5.33
N ILE A 240 26.46 -1.45 6.52
CA ILE A 240 27.75 -2.14 6.70
C ILE A 240 27.59 -3.63 6.38
N PHE A 241 26.58 -4.30 6.95
CA PHE A 241 26.33 -5.72 6.68
C PHE A 241 26.04 -5.98 5.21
N LEU A 242 25.17 -5.16 4.60
CA LEU A 242 24.85 -5.28 3.17
C LEU A 242 26.10 -5.11 2.31
N ARG A 243 26.96 -4.15 2.63
CA ARG A 243 28.23 -3.90 1.93
C ARG A 243 29.21 -5.07 2.11
N CYS A 244 29.40 -5.53 3.34
CA CYS A 244 30.26 -6.68 3.63
C CYS A 244 29.81 -7.92 2.84
N LEU A 245 28.52 -8.24 2.91
CA LEU A 245 27.98 -9.38 2.19
C LEU A 245 28.15 -9.24 0.66
N SER A 246 27.89 -8.06 0.11
CA SER A 246 28.05 -7.82 -1.33
C SER A 246 29.49 -7.98 -1.80
N HIS A 247 30.47 -7.68 -0.94
CA HIS A 247 31.89 -7.88 -1.23
C HIS A 247 32.38 -9.32 -1.05
N VAL A 248 31.87 -10.04 -0.05
CA VAL A 248 32.31 -11.39 0.28
C VAL A 248 31.65 -12.47 -0.56
N ARG A 249 30.34 -12.32 -0.80
CA ARG A 249 29.53 -13.33 -1.48
C ARG A 249 30.04 -13.80 -2.86
N PRO A 250 30.59 -12.93 -3.74
CA PRO A 250 31.16 -13.39 -5.01
C PRO A 250 32.40 -14.28 -4.88
N TYR A 251 33.03 -14.28 -3.71
CA TYR A 251 34.28 -15.00 -3.42
C TYR A 251 34.15 -16.07 -2.35
N GLU A 252 32.90 -16.39 -1.91
CA GLU A 252 32.68 -17.44 -0.92
C GLU A 252 33.11 -18.82 -1.49
N ALA A 253 33.81 -19.60 -0.65
CA ALA A 253 34.25 -20.94 -1.03
C ALA A 253 33.11 -21.96 -1.08
N GLU A 254 32.12 -21.79 -0.18
CA GLU A 254 30.88 -22.58 -0.13
C GLU A 254 29.68 -21.66 -0.36
N PRO A 255 28.82 -21.95 -1.36
CA PRO A 255 27.66 -21.12 -1.65
C PRO A 255 26.75 -20.94 -0.43
N GLY A 256 26.53 -19.70 -0.03
CA GLY A 256 25.68 -19.33 1.11
C GLY A 256 26.44 -19.14 2.44
N SER A 257 27.73 -19.46 2.52
CA SER A 257 28.53 -19.29 3.74
C SER A 257 28.61 -17.82 4.20
N ALA A 258 28.62 -16.88 3.27
CA ALA A 258 28.60 -15.45 3.58
C ALA A 258 27.30 -14.98 4.25
N ASN A 259 26.20 -15.73 4.14
CA ASN A 259 24.93 -15.42 4.81
C ASN A 259 24.84 -15.99 6.22
N ALA A 260 25.78 -16.86 6.61
CA ALA A 260 25.81 -17.52 7.93
C ALA A 260 26.56 -16.70 8.99
N LEU A 261 27.21 -15.62 8.57
CA LEU A 261 27.89 -14.64 9.42
C LEU A 261 26.93 -13.56 9.91
#